data_204cec132df7ad65886c407e3afac63c
#
_entry.id   204cec132df7ad65886c407e3afac63c
#
_cell.length_a   1.000
_cell.length_b   1.000
_cell.length_c   1.000
_cell.angle_alpha   90.00
_cell.angle_beta   90.00
_cell.angle_gamma   90.00
#
_symmetry.space_group_name_H-M   'P 1'
#
loop_
_entity.id
_entity.type
_entity.pdbx_description
1 polymer ?
#
loop_
_entity_poly.entity_id
_entity_poly.type
_entity_poly.pdbx_seq_one_letter_code
_entity_poly.pdbx_strand_id
1 'polypeptide(L)'
;QALDRRRGAAERREALARLDAILAATPADTVLLSYEDFSVQRPLWRVPEILADLFARRGFALEAALVVKPQAEQLASAYALRAQVVAEGRTFRGFLRSEGASRRYDYAERLEPWRRAAAGRVTALPYRDRRSDAPLLARLVDGLGLGERLAPLLGPADLAYRTNRSSGPVAVEASRRLYRLGVHRQVTGHRRLLGHILDDWAWARGLDAERFRGDAPEGLARVAARYAAGNARFAAACWGQSWDAVIAPAPAAPPNALAAGPAAPAPAAAGEA
;
A
#
# COMPACT_ATOMS: atom_id res chain seq x y z
N GLN A 1 4.80 -10.18 -9.16
CA GLN A 1 6.13 -9.86 -9.75
C GLN A 1 6.15 -10.03 -11.27
N ALA A 2 5.62 -11.12 -11.83
CA ALA A 2 5.67 -11.39 -13.28
C ALA A 2 4.80 -10.45 -14.13
N LEU A 3 3.84 -9.77 -13.54
CA LEU A 3 3.03 -8.73 -14.20
C LEU A 3 3.67 -7.33 -14.09
N ASP A 4 4.83 -7.23 -13.45
CA ASP A 4 5.59 -5.97 -13.35
C ASP A 4 6.10 -5.54 -14.75
N ARG A 5 6.03 -4.24 -15.00
CA ARG A 5 6.46 -3.62 -16.26
C ARG A 5 7.93 -3.91 -16.63
N ARG A 6 8.80 -4.12 -15.64
CA ARG A 6 10.23 -4.37 -15.85
C ARG A 6 10.51 -5.74 -16.46
N ARG A 7 9.54 -6.63 -16.43
CA ARG A 7 9.66 -7.95 -16.99
C ARG A 7 9.17 -7.98 -18.42
N GLY A 8 9.85 -8.72 -19.24
CA GLY A 8 9.57 -8.82 -20.67
C GLY A 8 8.24 -9.48 -20.97
N ALA A 9 7.75 -9.35 -22.20
CA ALA A 9 6.50 -9.99 -22.63
C ALA A 9 6.54 -11.53 -22.49
N ALA A 10 7.73 -12.13 -22.60
CA ALA A 10 7.93 -13.57 -22.40
C ALA A 10 7.62 -13.99 -20.95
N GLU A 11 8.20 -13.28 -19.97
CA GLU A 11 7.97 -13.56 -18.54
C GLU A 11 6.50 -13.38 -18.14
N ARG A 12 5.81 -12.38 -18.73
CA ARG A 12 4.37 -12.21 -18.49
C ARG A 12 3.56 -13.37 -19.05
N ARG A 13 3.87 -13.83 -20.27
CA ARG A 13 3.19 -15.00 -20.85
C ARG A 13 3.41 -16.25 -19.99
N GLU A 14 4.65 -16.48 -19.55
CA GLU A 14 4.98 -17.59 -18.68
C GLU A 14 4.20 -17.54 -17.36
N ALA A 15 4.15 -16.36 -16.71
CA ALA A 15 3.40 -16.19 -15.47
C ALA A 15 1.90 -16.44 -15.64
N LEU A 16 1.31 -15.96 -16.73
CA LEU A 16 -0.10 -16.21 -17.04
C LEU A 16 -0.34 -17.69 -17.37
N ALA A 17 0.56 -18.35 -18.10
CA ALA A 17 0.47 -19.78 -18.35
C ALA A 17 0.57 -20.61 -17.05
N ARG A 18 1.45 -20.23 -16.14
CA ARG A 18 1.53 -20.88 -14.82
C ARG A 18 0.26 -20.68 -13.99
N LEU A 19 -0.30 -19.46 -13.98
CA LEU A 19 -1.57 -19.20 -13.29
C LEU A 19 -2.71 -20.01 -13.92
N ASP A 20 -2.76 -20.05 -15.24
CA ASP A 20 -3.74 -20.84 -16.00
C ASP A 20 -3.67 -22.33 -15.65
N ALA A 21 -2.46 -22.89 -15.57
CA ALA A 21 -2.24 -24.29 -15.18
C ALA A 21 -2.66 -24.54 -13.71
N ILE A 22 -2.39 -23.61 -12.79
CA ILE A 22 -2.84 -23.72 -11.40
C ILE A 22 -4.37 -23.73 -11.35
N LEU A 23 -5.03 -22.82 -12.06
CA LEU A 23 -6.49 -22.74 -12.09
C LEU A 23 -7.12 -24.00 -12.71
N ALA A 24 -6.47 -24.56 -13.75
CA ALA A 24 -6.93 -25.78 -14.38
C ALA A 24 -6.83 -27.03 -13.47
N ALA A 25 -5.81 -27.05 -12.61
CA ALA A 25 -5.54 -28.18 -11.72
C ALA A 25 -6.23 -28.06 -10.35
N THR A 26 -6.75 -26.88 -9.99
CA THR A 26 -7.34 -26.69 -8.66
C THR A 26 -8.75 -27.27 -8.59
N PRO A 27 -9.06 -28.10 -7.58
CA PRO A 27 -10.42 -28.57 -7.32
C PRO A 27 -11.26 -27.53 -6.56
N ALA A 28 -10.65 -26.41 -6.13
CA ALA A 28 -11.33 -25.40 -5.34
C ALA A 28 -12.30 -24.58 -6.18
N ASP A 29 -13.45 -24.28 -5.63
CA ASP A 29 -14.47 -23.38 -6.20
C ASP A 29 -14.13 -21.88 -6.00
N THR A 30 -13.16 -21.59 -5.14
CA THR A 30 -12.72 -20.23 -4.81
C THR A 30 -11.20 -20.16 -4.78
N VAL A 31 -10.63 -19.18 -5.49
CA VAL A 31 -9.19 -18.91 -5.53
C VAL A 31 -8.95 -17.46 -5.12
N LEU A 32 -8.14 -17.25 -4.09
CA LEU A 32 -7.76 -15.93 -3.62
C LEU A 32 -6.38 -15.54 -4.17
N LEU A 33 -6.32 -14.46 -4.93
CA LEU A 33 -5.08 -13.82 -5.36
C LEU A 33 -4.87 -12.52 -4.57
N SER A 34 -3.78 -12.43 -3.84
CA SER A 34 -3.39 -11.21 -3.12
C SER A 34 -2.07 -10.69 -3.66
N TYR A 35 -2.08 -9.44 -4.14
CA TYR A 35 -0.88 -8.78 -4.63
C TYR A 35 -0.99 -7.26 -4.45
N GLU A 36 -0.04 -6.68 -3.74
CA GLU A 36 -0.06 -5.24 -3.42
C GLU A 36 -0.07 -4.36 -4.67
N ASP A 37 0.71 -4.73 -5.70
CA ASP A 37 0.83 -3.95 -6.93
C ASP A 37 -0.39 -4.02 -7.84
N PHE A 38 -1.38 -4.86 -7.59
CA PHE A 38 -2.66 -4.78 -8.30
C PHE A 38 -3.28 -3.39 -8.19
N SER A 39 -3.03 -2.73 -7.08
CA SER A 39 -3.52 -1.39 -6.82
C SER A 39 -2.75 -0.29 -7.56
N VAL A 40 -1.55 -0.52 -8.08
CA VAL A 40 -0.69 0.47 -8.75
C VAL A 40 -0.50 0.21 -10.25
N GLN A 41 -1.20 -0.77 -10.82
CA GLN A 41 -1.10 -1.11 -12.23
C GLN A 41 -1.50 0.06 -13.13
N ARG A 42 -0.76 0.24 -14.20
CA ARG A 42 -1.08 1.27 -15.19
C ARG A 42 -2.22 0.79 -16.09
N PRO A 43 -3.14 1.66 -16.51
CA PRO A 43 -4.26 1.29 -17.40
C PRO A 43 -3.82 0.55 -18.67
N LEU A 44 -2.65 0.91 -19.23
CA LEU A 44 -2.09 0.28 -20.43
C LEU A 44 -1.76 -1.21 -20.28
N TRP A 45 -1.68 -1.72 -19.07
CA TRP A 45 -1.35 -3.13 -18.84
C TRP A 45 -2.56 -4.05 -18.86
N ARG A 46 -3.76 -3.50 -18.76
CA ARG A 46 -5.02 -4.22 -18.84
C ARG A 46 -5.07 -5.45 -17.92
N VAL A 47 -4.43 -5.36 -16.76
CA VAL A 47 -4.35 -6.50 -15.82
C VAL A 47 -5.73 -6.99 -15.37
N PRO A 48 -6.68 -6.10 -15.01
CA PRO A 48 -8.01 -6.53 -14.61
C PRO A 48 -8.71 -7.35 -15.71
N GLU A 49 -8.67 -6.87 -16.97
CA GLU A 49 -9.31 -7.53 -18.11
C GLU A 49 -8.63 -8.88 -18.43
N ILE A 50 -7.30 -8.91 -18.42
CA ILE A 50 -6.54 -10.14 -18.66
C ILE A 50 -6.88 -11.21 -17.60
N LEU A 51 -6.98 -10.82 -16.33
CA LEU A 51 -7.34 -11.75 -15.26
C LEU A 51 -8.81 -12.19 -15.38
N ALA A 52 -9.73 -11.27 -15.70
CA ALA A 52 -11.13 -11.61 -15.90
C ALA A 52 -11.30 -12.65 -17.03
N ASP A 53 -10.63 -12.45 -18.18
CA ASP A 53 -10.66 -13.36 -19.31
C ASP A 53 -10.05 -14.74 -18.95
N LEU A 54 -8.93 -14.71 -18.19
CA LEU A 54 -8.28 -15.94 -17.76
C LEU A 54 -9.19 -16.75 -16.83
N PHE A 55 -9.79 -16.10 -15.84
CA PHE A 55 -10.67 -16.75 -14.88
C PHE A 55 -11.93 -17.27 -15.54
N ALA A 56 -12.56 -16.47 -16.42
CA ALA A 56 -13.75 -16.89 -17.14
C ALA A 56 -13.53 -18.16 -17.98
N ARG A 57 -12.38 -18.29 -18.65
CA ARG A 57 -12.02 -19.51 -19.40
C ARG A 57 -11.91 -20.76 -18.51
N ARG A 58 -11.69 -20.58 -17.22
CA ARG A 58 -11.58 -21.66 -16.21
C ARG A 58 -12.84 -21.81 -15.36
N GLY A 59 -13.94 -21.15 -15.75
CA GLY A 59 -15.21 -21.23 -15.05
C GLY A 59 -15.29 -20.40 -13.76
N PHE A 60 -14.28 -19.56 -13.47
CA PHE A 60 -14.30 -18.67 -12.31
C PHE A 60 -14.86 -17.29 -12.68
N ALA A 61 -15.62 -16.73 -11.78
CA ALA A 61 -16.02 -15.33 -11.84
C ALA A 61 -15.00 -14.47 -11.07
N LEU A 62 -14.55 -13.37 -11.68
CA LEU A 62 -13.69 -12.41 -11.00
C LEU A 62 -14.50 -11.59 -10.00
N GLU A 63 -14.01 -11.51 -8.78
CA GLU A 63 -14.41 -10.54 -7.77
C GLU A 63 -13.18 -9.73 -7.34
N ALA A 64 -13.34 -8.43 -7.14
CA ALA A 64 -12.26 -7.56 -6.69
C ALA A 64 -12.48 -7.12 -5.26
N ALA A 65 -11.48 -7.30 -4.39
CA ALA A 65 -11.49 -6.77 -3.05
C ALA A 65 -10.37 -5.74 -2.86
N LEU A 66 -10.67 -4.65 -2.17
CA LEU A 66 -9.66 -3.67 -1.81
C LEU A 66 -9.87 -3.12 -0.40
N VAL A 67 -8.75 -2.80 0.25
CA VAL A 67 -8.73 -2.08 1.52
C VAL A 67 -8.31 -0.66 1.25
N VAL A 68 -9.10 0.30 1.71
CA VAL A 68 -8.85 1.73 1.51
C VAL A 68 -8.62 2.46 2.83
N LYS A 69 -7.75 3.45 2.82
CA LYS A 69 -7.51 4.36 3.94
C LYS A 69 -7.36 5.79 3.42
N PRO A 70 -7.51 6.82 4.25
CA PRO A 70 -7.30 8.20 3.83
C PRO A 70 -5.96 8.38 3.12
N GLN A 71 -5.95 9.08 1.98
CA GLN A 71 -4.75 9.26 1.16
C GLN A 71 -3.60 9.91 1.93
N ALA A 72 -3.90 10.82 2.84
CA ALA A 72 -2.92 11.44 3.73
C ALA A 72 -2.14 10.38 4.53
N GLU A 73 -2.84 9.41 5.12
CA GLU A 73 -2.22 8.32 5.87
C GLU A 73 -1.51 7.33 4.96
N GLN A 74 -2.05 7.08 3.78
CA GLN A 74 -1.41 6.20 2.80
C GLN A 74 -0.09 6.80 2.33
N LEU A 75 -0.04 8.11 2.09
CA LEU A 75 1.19 8.81 1.71
C LEU A 75 2.23 8.81 2.84
N ALA A 76 1.83 9.01 4.09
CA ALA A 76 2.73 8.89 5.23
C ALA A 76 3.31 7.47 5.35
N SER A 77 2.47 6.44 5.19
CA SER A 77 2.93 5.04 5.18
C SER A 77 3.83 4.73 3.99
N ALA A 78 3.50 5.23 2.80
CA ALA A 78 4.30 5.03 1.59
C ALA A 78 5.68 5.70 1.72
N TYR A 79 5.74 6.89 2.32
CA TYR A 79 7.00 7.57 2.61
C TYR A 79 7.86 6.78 3.59
N ALA A 80 7.26 6.34 4.72
CA ALA A 80 7.96 5.55 5.72
C ALA A 80 8.51 4.23 5.13
N LEU A 81 7.70 3.52 4.33
CA LEU A 81 8.14 2.31 3.63
C LEU A 81 9.29 2.57 2.65
N ARG A 82 9.24 3.66 1.87
CA ARG A 82 10.31 4.01 0.94
C ARG A 82 11.59 4.42 1.68
N ALA A 83 11.47 5.11 2.79
CA ALA A 83 12.59 5.40 3.66
C ALA A 83 13.15 4.09 4.24
N GLN A 84 12.32 3.23 4.81
CA GLN A 84 12.71 1.93 5.38
C GLN A 84 13.57 1.09 4.41
N VAL A 85 13.21 1.06 3.14
CA VAL A 85 14.03 0.33 2.14
C VAL A 85 15.17 1.18 1.57
N VAL A 86 15.55 2.24 2.24
CA VAL A 86 16.62 3.18 1.85
C VAL A 86 16.47 3.62 0.38
N ALA A 87 15.24 3.98 0.00
CA ALA A 87 14.89 4.39 -1.37
C ALA A 87 14.31 5.81 -1.45
N GLU A 88 14.37 6.58 -0.34
CA GLU A 88 13.82 7.93 -0.27
C GLU A 88 14.79 8.89 0.44
N GLY A 89 15.21 9.92 -0.28
CA GLY A 89 16.12 10.95 0.26
C GLY A 89 15.45 12.31 0.47
N ARG A 90 14.23 12.52 -0.04
CA ARG A 90 13.48 13.78 0.14
C ARG A 90 13.00 13.89 1.58
N THR A 91 12.74 15.11 2.03
CA THR A 91 11.93 15.33 3.24
C THR A 91 10.48 14.90 2.99
N PHE A 92 9.72 14.65 4.05
CA PHE A 92 8.30 14.31 3.90
C PHE A 92 7.51 15.39 3.15
N ARG A 93 7.77 16.68 3.44
CA ARG A 93 7.19 17.80 2.67
C ARG A 93 7.54 17.76 1.19
N GLY A 94 8.80 17.44 0.87
CA GLY A 94 9.24 17.26 -0.52
C GLY A 94 8.55 16.09 -1.22
N PHE A 95 8.38 14.99 -0.50
CA PHE A 95 7.63 13.83 -0.97
C PHE A 95 6.16 14.16 -1.23
N LEU A 96 5.47 14.84 -0.30
CA LEU A 96 4.07 15.24 -0.49
C LEU A 96 3.89 16.17 -1.68
N ARG A 97 4.83 17.10 -1.93
CA ARG A 97 4.76 17.98 -3.12
C ARG A 97 4.79 17.20 -4.44
N SER A 98 5.60 16.15 -4.52
CA SER A 98 5.74 15.37 -5.75
C SER A 98 4.69 14.25 -5.89
N GLU A 99 4.33 13.61 -4.80
CA GLU A 99 3.48 12.41 -4.83
C GLU A 99 2.02 12.72 -4.47
N GLY A 100 1.77 13.75 -3.67
CA GLY A 100 0.44 14.10 -3.16
C GLY A 100 -0.58 14.51 -4.23
N ALA A 101 -0.13 14.75 -5.47
CA ALA A 101 -0.97 15.04 -6.62
C ALA A 101 -1.11 13.85 -7.58
N SER A 102 -0.53 12.71 -7.26
CA SER A 102 -0.50 11.56 -8.17
C SER A 102 -1.88 10.89 -8.30
N ARG A 103 -2.37 10.72 -9.53
CA ARG A 103 -3.63 10.00 -9.82
C ARG A 103 -3.68 8.59 -9.23
N ARG A 104 -2.55 8.00 -8.94
CA ARG A 104 -2.50 6.67 -8.31
C ARG A 104 -3.15 6.59 -6.93
N TYR A 105 -3.46 7.72 -6.31
CA TYR A 105 -4.19 7.78 -5.03
C TYR A 105 -5.67 8.14 -5.20
N ASP A 106 -6.18 8.34 -6.41
CA ASP A 106 -7.61 8.47 -6.67
C ASP A 106 -8.26 7.09 -6.73
N TYR A 107 -8.98 6.73 -5.68
CA TYR A 107 -9.62 5.42 -5.56
C TYR A 107 -10.70 5.19 -6.61
N ALA A 108 -11.47 6.22 -6.97
CA ALA A 108 -12.51 6.09 -7.99
C ALA A 108 -11.90 5.75 -9.36
N GLU A 109 -10.83 6.47 -9.76
CA GLU A 109 -10.14 6.20 -11.02
C GLU A 109 -9.47 4.82 -11.03
N ARG A 110 -8.90 4.40 -9.89
CA ARG A 110 -8.14 3.14 -9.80
C ARG A 110 -9.01 1.91 -9.75
N LEU A 111 -10.17 2.02 -9.11
CA LEU A 111 -11.08 0.90 -8.98
C LEU A 111 -11.86 0.65 -10.28
N GLU A 112 -12.09 1.66 -11.08
CA GLU A 112 -12.97 1.57 -12.24
C GLU A 112 -12.59 0.43 -13.24
N PRO A 113 -11.32 0.20 -13.59
CA PRO A 113 -10.95 -0.95 -14.42
C PRO A 113 -11.32 -2.30 -13.77
N TRP A 114 -11.09 -2.42 -12.47
CA TRP A 114 -11.45 -3.63 -11.72
C TRP A 114 -12.97 -3.82 -11.63
N ARG A 115 -13.71 -2.74 -11.37
CA ARG A 115 -15.16 -2.79 -11.29
C ARG A 115 -15.77 -3.26 -12.62
N ARG A 116 -15.24 -2.78 -13.75
CA ARG A 116 -15.67 -3.24 -15.08
C ARG A 116 -15.33 -4.70 -15.31
N ALA A 117 -14.09 -5.09 -15.05
CA ALA A 117 -13.61 -6.47 -15.27
C ALA A 117 -14.34 -7.47 -14.36
N ALA A 118 -14.69 -7.09 -13.15
CA ALA A 118 -15.46 -7.91 -12.21
C ALA A 118 -16.99 -7.80 -12.38
N ALA A 119 -17.49 -7.14 -13.44
CA ALA A 119 -18.92 -6.92 -13.68
C ALA A 119 -19.66 -6.34 -12.46
N GLY A 120 -19.04 -5.38 -11.78
CA GLY A 120 -19.57 -4.71 -10.60
C GLY A 120 -19.34 -5.43 -9.27
N ARG A 121 -18.83 -6.67 -9.27
CA ARG A 121 -18.53 -7.41 -8.04
C ARG A 121 -17.26 -6.88 -7.39
N VAL A 122 -17.43 -5.91 -6.51
CA VAL A 122 -16.34 -5.24 -5.79
C VAL A 122 -16.67 -5.13 -4.32
N THR A 123 -15.77 -5.65 -3.49
CA THR A 123 -15.80 -5.48 -2.05
C THR A 123 -14.78 -4.43 -1.62
N ALA A 124 -15.25 -3.27 -1.22
CA ALA A 124 -14.42 -2.17 -0.75
C ALA A 124 -14.50 -2.05 0.78
N LEU A 125 -13.37 -2.21 1.46
CA LEU A 125 -13.29 -2.22 2.92
C LEU A 125 -12.50 -1.01 3.41
N PRO A 126 -13.03 -0.23 4.36
CA PRO A 126 -12.25 0.80 5.02
C PRO A 126 -11.20 0.16 5.93
N TYR A 127 -9.98 0.68 5.92
CA TYR A 127 -8.93 0.22 6.85
C TYR A 127 -9.36 0.41 8.32
N ARG A 128 -10.00 1.54 8.61
CA ARG A 128 -10.75 1.78 9.85
C ARG A 128 -12.19 2.09 9.49
N ASP A 129 -13.13 1.32 10.04
CA ASP A 129 -14.56 1.43 9.77
C ASP A 129 -15.25 2.06 10.98
N ARG A 130 -15.97 3.15 10.78
CA ARG A 130 -16.80 3.77 11.83
C ARG A 130 -17.96 2.88 12.27
N ARG A 131 -18.34 1.95 11.45
CA ARG A 131 -19.52 1.09 11.63
C ARG A 131 -19.19 -0.23 12.34
N SER A 132 -17.87 -0.55 12.53
CA SER A 132 -17.44 -1.85 13.06
C SER A 132 -16.08 -1.76 13.74
N ASP A 133 -16.01 -2.32 14.95
CA ASP A 133 -14.77 -2.50 15.69
C ASP A 133 -14.07 -3.84 15.38
N ALA A 134 -14.68 -4.66 14.54
CA ALA A 134 -14.10 -5.95 14.15
C ALA A 134 -12.71 -5.76 13.49
N PRO A 135 -11.77 -6.67 13.73
CA PRO A 135 -10.46 -6.66 13.08
C PRO A 135 -10.57 -6.62 11.55
N LEU A 136 -9.62 -5.96 10.89
CA LEU A 136 -9.64 -5.81 9.43
C LEU A 136 -9.75 -7.14 8.70
N LEU A 137 -9.00 -8.17 9.15
CA LEU A 137 -9.03 -9.48 8.52
C LEU A 137 -10.41 -10.15 8.67
N ALA A 138 -11.05 -10.02 9.83
CA ALA A 138 -12.41 -10.52 10.02
C ALA A 138 -13.38 -9.85 9.04
N ARG A 139 -13.35 -8.52 8.93
CA ARG A 139 -14.18 -7.78 7.99
C ARG A 139 -13.90 -8.13 6.53
N LEU A 140 -12.64 -8.45 6.18
CA LEU A 140 -12.28 -8.91 4.84
C LEU A 140 -12.88 -10.29 4.55
N VAL A 141 -12.74 -11.22 5.48
CA VAL A 141 -13.30 -12.58 5.38
C VAL A 141 -14.82 -12.53 5.21
N ASP A 142 -15.49 -11.73 6.04
CA ASP A 142 -16.95 -11.57 5.98
C ASP A 142 -17.39 -10.86 4.69
N GLY A 143 -16.69 -9.79 4.32
CA GLY A 143 -17.00 -9.01 3.12
C GLY A 143 -16.83 -9.80 1.82
N LEU A 144 -16.00 -10.84 1.82
CA LEU A 144 -15.82 -11.79 0.72
C LEU A 144 -16.75 -13.01 0.80
N GLY A 145 -17.63 -13.08 1.81
CA GLY A 145 -18.50 -14.25 2.01
C GLY A 145 -17.74 -15.53 2.35
N LEU A 146 -16.52 -15.42 2.90
CA LEU A 146 -15.67 -16.55 3.23
C LEU A 146 -15.77 -16.97 4.72
N GLY A 147 -16.60 -16.30 5.52
CA GLY A 147 -16.69 -16.48 6.98
C GLY A 147 -16.89 -17.93 7.36
N GLU A 148 -17.94 -18.59 6.86
CA GLU A 148 -18.25 -19.98 7.19
C GLU A 148 -17.15 -20.96 6.73
N ARG A 149 -16.53 -20.69 5.59
CA ARG A 149 -15.46 -21.55 5.02
C ARG A 149 -14.16 -21.46 5.79
N LEU A 150 -13.80 -20.27 6.26
CA LEU A 150 -12.54 -20.01 6.96
C LEU A 150 -12.65 -20.13 8.48
N ALA A 151 -13.87 -20.09 9.05
CA ALA A 151 -14.09 -20.22 10.49
C ALA A 151 -13.41 -21.47 11.11
N PRO A 152 -13.39 -22.64 10.46
CA PRO A 152 -12.68 -23.80 11.01
C PRO A 152 -11.15 -23.66 11.00
N LEU A 153 -10.61 -22.73 10.20
CA LEU A 153 -9.17 -22.57 9.97
C LEU A 153 -8.59 -21.36 10.69
N LEU A 154 -9.41 -20.38 11.05
CA LEU A 154 -9.00 -19.09 11.62
C LEU A 154 -9.59 -18.90 13.00
N GLY A 155 -8.73 -18.92 14.01
CA GLY A 155 -9.14 -18.55 15.38
C GLY A 155 -9.18 -17.02 15.57
N PRO A 156 -9.72 -16.54 16.72
CA PRO A 156 -9.75 -15.11 17.03
C PRO A 156 -8.36 -14.44 17.03
N ALA A 157 -7.32 -15.18 17.42
CA ALA A 157 -5.94 -14.70 17.42
C ALA A 157 -5.43 -14.46 15.99
N ASP A 158 -5.78 -15.34 15.04
CA ASP A 158 -5.39 -15.20 13.63
C ASP A 158 -6.07 -13.97 13.01
N LEU A 159 -7.35 -13.78 13.29
CA LEU A 159 -8.12 -12.63 12.81
C LEU A 159 -7.62 -11.29 13.38
N ALA A 160 -7.09 -11.30 14.60
CA ALA A 160 -6.52 -10.12 15.26
C ALA A 160 -5.03 -9.90 14.91
N TYR A 161 -4.38 -10.84 14.22
CA TYR A 161 -2.96 -10.81 13.95
C TYR A 161 -2.51 -9.60 13.12
N ARG A 162 -1.44 -8.97 13.55
CA ARG A 162 -0.84 -7.80 12.87
C ARG A 162 0.65 -8.06 12.64
N THR A 163 1.05 -8.18 11.37
CA THR A 163 2.43 -8.51 10.97
C THR A 163 3.32 -7.30 10.73
N ASN A 164 2.76 -6.21 10.25
CA ASN A 164 3.57 -5.10 9.76
C ASN A 164 3.61 -3.95 10.76
N ARG A 165 4.71 -3.88 11.51
CA ARG A 165 5.03 -2.68 12.28
C ARG A 165 5.49 -1.58 11.32
N SER A 166 4.84 -0.42 11.37
CA SER A 166 5.29 0.75 10.61
C SER A 166 6.53 1.35 11.27
N SER A 167 7.51 1.73 10.48
CA SER A 167 8.71 2.42 10.96
C SER A 167 8.36 3.71 11.72
N GLY A 168 9.12 3.99 12.76
CA GLY A 168 9.00 5.22 13.51
C GLY A 168 9.85 6.37 12.93
N PRO A 169 9.77 7.56 13.52
CA PRO A 169 10.44 8.77 13.01
C PRO A 169 11.97 8.67 13.00
N VAL A 170 12.56 7.98 13.97
CA VAL A 170 14.03 7.85 14.07
C VAL A 170 14.58 6.97 12.98
N ALA A 171 13.99 5.78 12.77
CA ALA A 171 14.40 4.86 11.71
C ALA A 171 14.18 5.47 10.32
N VAL A 172 13.05 6.16 10.10
CA VAL A 172 12.75 6.87 8.85
C VAL A 172 13.80 7.93 8.55
N GLU A 173 14.17 8.76 9.52
CA GLU A 173 15.17 9.82 9.34
C GLU A 173 16.58 9.24 9.12
N ALA A 174 16.97 8.23 9.89
CA ALA A 174 18.24 7.53 9.71
C ALA A 174 18.37 6.94 8.30
N SER A 175 17.35 6.23 7.84
CA SER A 175 17.32 5.65 6.49
C SER A 175 17.38 6.72 5.39
N ARG A 176 16.66 7.83 5.57
CA ARG A 176 16.72 8.98 4.66
C ARG A 176 18.12 9.58 4.56
N ARG A 177 18.80 9.72 5.70
CA ARG A 177 20.20 10.21 5.74
C ARG A 177 21.14 9.26 5.02
N LEU A 178 21.03 7.95 5.29
CA LEU A 178 21.82 6.94 4.59
C LEU A 178 21.60 6.98 3.06
N TYR A 179 20.37 7.21 2.61
CA TYR A 179 20.10 7.42 1.20
C TYR A 179 20.87 8.63 0.65
N ARG A 180 20.82 9.77 1.35
CA ARG A 180 21.52 11.01 0.93
C ARG A 180 23.03 10.87 0.93
N LEU A 181 23.59 10.09 1.84
CA LEU A 181 25.02 9.75 1.88
C LEU A 181 25.42 8.73 0.78
N GLY A 182 24.50 8.27 -0.04
CA GLY A 182 24.81 7.37 -1.15
C GLY A 182 24.94 5.89 -0.73
N VAL A 183 24.74 5.53 0.54
CA VAL A 183 24.85 4.15 1.04
C VAL A 183 23.94 3.18 0.26
N HIS A 184 22.78 3.64 -0.21
CA HIS A 184 21.88 2.85 -1.05
C HIS A 184 22.51 2.29 -2.32
N ARG A 185 23.58 2.90 -2.83
CA ARG A 185 24.33 2.44 -4.02
C ARG A 185 25.25 1.28 -3.67
N GLN A 186 25.79 1.26 -2.45
CA GLN A 186 26.70 0.24 -1.97
C GLN A 186 25.98 -1.04 -1.53
N VAL A 187 24.74 -0.90 -1.03
CA VAL A 187 23.94 -2.00 -0.47
C VAL A 187 22.74 -2.36 -1.34
N THR A 188 22.86 -2.30 -2.67
CA THR A 188 21.73 -2.43 -3.60
C THR A 188 20.87 -3.67 -3.34
N GLY A 189 21.47 -4.84 -3.12
CA GLY A 189 20.76 -6.09 -2.83
C GLY A 189 20.24 -6.20 -1.38
N HIS A 190 20.68 -5.34 -0.46
CA HIS A 190 20.43 -5.47 0.98
C HIS A 190 19.71 -4.25 1.58
N ARG A 191 19.17 -3.35 0.77
CA ARG A 191 18.51 -2.13 1.25
C ARG A 191 17.38 -2.40 2.23
N ARG A 192 16.57 -3.43 1.96
CA ARG A 192 15.47 -3.82 2.86
C ARG A 192 16.00 -4.33 4.20
N LEU A 193 17.05 -5.17 4.16
CA LEU A 193 17.70 -5.67 5.37
C LEU A 193 18.25 -4.52 6.23
N LEU A 194 18.95 -3.58 5.61
CA LEU A 194 19.47 -2.39 6.31
C LEU A 194 18.35 -1.60 6.99
N GLY A 195 17.22 -1.39 6.31
CA GLY A 195 16.08 -0.71 6.88
C GLY A 195 15.47 -1.46 8.07
N HIS A 196 15.35 -2.78 7.99
CA HIS A 196 14.89 -3.58 9.13
C HIS A 196 15.85 -3.50 10.32
N ILE A 197 17.16 -3.54 10.08
CA ILE A 197 18.17 -3.36 11.14
C ILE A 197 17.99 -2.00 11.84
N LEU A 198 17.73 -0.93 11.10
CA LEU A 198 17.48 0.40 11.66
C LEU A 198 16.19 0.46 12.47
N ASP A 199 15.11 -0.15 11.97
CA ASP A 199 13.85 -0.25 12.69
C ASP A 199 14.01 -1.00 14.01
N ASP A 200 14.65 -2.17 13.97
CA ASP A 200 14.88 -2.99 15.16
C ASP A 200 15.82 -2.31 16.17
N TRP A 201 16.84 -1.63 15.67
CA TRP A 201 17.75 -0.84 16.50
C TRP A 201 17.02 0.31 17.20
N ALA A 202 16.20 1.07 16.49
CA ALA A 202 15.46 2.20 17.07
C ALA A 202 14.41 1.71 18.08
N TRP A 203 13.70 0.64 17.72
CA TRP A 203 12.72 0.01 18.60
C TRP A 203 13.36 -0.52 19.89
N ALA A 204 14.42 -1.31 19.79
CA ALA A 204 15.10 -1.92 20.96
C ALA A 204 15.63 -0.87 21.96
N ARG A 205 15.83 0.37 21.52
CA ARG A 205 16.27 1.52 22.35
C ARG A 205 15.13 2.41 22.81
N GLY A 206 13.88 2.06 22.50
CA GLY A 206 12.72 2.88 22.85
C GLY A 206 12.65 4.22 22.11
N LEU A 207 13.42 4.40 21.01
CA LEU A 207 13.46 5.65 20.25
C LEU A 207 12.26 5.80 19.31
N ASP A 208 11.68 4.70 18.87
CA ASP A 208 10.53 4.64 17.96
C ASP A 208 9.35 3.89 18.61
N ALA A 209 8.78 4.47 19.67
CA ALA A 209 7.56 3.94 20.31
C ALA A 209 6.31 4.10 19.43
N GLU A 210 6.32 5.02 18.49
CA GLU A 210 5.20 5.36 17.63
C GLU A 210 5.57 5.30 16.15
N ARG A 211 4.59 4.97 15.32
CA ARG A 211 4.75 5.02 13.87
C ARG A 211 5.01 6.43 13.36
N PHE A 212 5.72 6.54 12.24
CA PHE A 212 5.89 7.82 11.54
C PHE A 212 4.54 8.40 11.08
N ARG A 213 4.32 9.69 11.36
CA ARG A 213 3.12 10.45 10.96
C ARG A 213 3.44 11.67 10.09
N GLY A 214 4.71 11.98 9.93
CA GLY A 214 5.16 13.15 9.18
C GLY A 214 5.20 14.44 9.98
N ASP A 215 5.59 15.53 9.32
CA ASP A 215 5.77 16.87 9.87
C ASP A 215 5.03 17.96 9.06
N ALA A 216 4.09 17.57 8.21
CA ALA A 216 3.49 18.47 7.24
C ALA A 216 1.93 18.50 7.30
N PRO A 217 1.33 18.95 8.41
CA PRO A 217 -0.13 18.92 8.58
C PRO A 217 -0.88 19.67 7.46
N GLU A 218 -0.40 20.84 7.05
CA GLU A 218 -0.98 21.59 5.92
C GLU A 218 -0.85 20.83 4.58
N GLY A 219 0.25 20.11 4.38
CA GLY A 219 0.45 19.25 3.21
C GLY A 219 -0.56 18.10 3.19
N LEU A 220 -0.78 17.47 4.32
CA LEU A 220 -1.76 16.40 4.47
C LEU A 220 -3.19 16.91 4.29
N ALA A 221 -3.52 18.11 4.80
CA ALA A 221 -4.82 18.75 4.56
C ALA A 221 -5.06 19.05 3.07
N ARG A 222 -4.05 19.56 2.35
CA ARG A 222 -4.13 19.75 0.89
C ARG A 222 -4.35 18.42 0.15
N VAL A 223 -3.70 17.34 0.57
CA VAL A 223 -3.93 16.00 0.01
C VAL A 223 -5.38 15.58 0.23
N ALA A 224 -5.90 15.70 1.44
CA ALA A 224 -7.27 15.34 1.76
C ALA A 224 -8.27 16.13 0.90
N ALA A 225 -8.11 17.45 0.81
CA ALA A 225 -8.96 18.31 -0.02
C ALA A 225 -8.90 17.93 -1.51
N ARG A 226 -7.72 17.60 -2.03
CA ARG A 226 -7.54 17.20 -3.42
C ARG A 226 -8.34 15.96 -3.80
N TYR A 227 -8.40 14.97 -2.92
CA TYR A 227 -9.08 13.70 -3.22
C TYR A 227 -10.54 13.66 -2.73
N ALA A 228 -11.04 14.70 -2.09
CA ALA A 228 -12.39 14.73 -1.51
C ALA A 228 -13.49 14.36 -2.53
N ALA A 229 -13.47 14.95 -3.74
CA ALA A 229 -14.43 14.64 -4.78
C ALA A 229 -14.31 13.19 -5.31
N GLY A 230 -13.08 12.69 -5.48
CA GLY A 230 -12.84 11.29 -5.85
C GLY A 230 -13.32 10.32 -4.77
N ASN A 231 -13.05 10.63 -3.51
CA ASN A 231 -13.51 9.86 -2.36
C ASN A 231 -15.02 9.83 -2.25
N ALA A 232 -15.70 10.95 -2.51
CA ALA A 232 -17.17 11.01 -2.51
C ALA A 232 -17.77 10.10 -3.60
N ARG A 233 -17.23 10.16 -4.83
CA ARG A 233 -17.66 9.26 -5.92
C ARG A 233 -17.41 7.79 -5.58
N PHE A 234 -16.22 7.48 -5.05
CA PHE A 234 -15.87 6.12 -4.62
C PHE A 234 -16.83 5.60 -3.55
N ALA A 235 -17.06 6.39 -2.50
CA ALA A 235 -17.91 6.01 -1.37
C ALA A 235 -19.37 5.80 -1.80
N ALA A 236 -19.91 6.68 -2.64
CA ALA A 236 -21.23 6.51 -3.21
C ALA A 236 -21.34 5.22 -4.04
N ALA A 237 -20.34 4.93 -4.88
CA ALA A 237 -20.35 3.74 -5.75
C ALA A 237 -20.17 2.43 -4.99
N CYS A 238 -19.35 2.40 -3.92
CA CYS A 238 -19.00 1.18 -3.23
C CYS A 238 -19.81 0.93 -1.96
N TRP A 239 -20.26 1.99 -1.28
CA TRP A 239 -20.93 1.89 0.02
C TRP A 239 -22.33 2.47 0.06
N GLY A 240 -22.74 3.23 -0.97
CA GLY A 240 -24.01 3.97 -0.97
C GLY A 240 -24.10 5.04 0.13
N GLN A 241 -22.96 5.44 0.70
CA GLN A 241 -22.84 6.36 1.85
C GLN A 241 -21.76 7.40 1.58
N SER A 242 -21.65 8.41 2.45
CA SER A 242 -20.54 9.36 2.35
C SER A 242 -19.23 8.74 2.85
N TRP A 243 -18.12 9.26 2.36
CA TRP A 243 -16.78 8.86 2.81
C TRP A 243 -16.61 8.96 4.33
N ASP A 244 -17.04 10.09 4.91
CA ASP A 244 -16.86 10.36 6.34
C ASP A 244 -17.82 9.55 7.22
N ALA A 245 -18.91 9.03 6.68
CA ALA A 245 -19.79 8.12 7.39
C ALA A 245 -19.15 6.73 7.58
N VAL A 246 -18.27 6.34 6.67
CA VAL A 246 -17.66 4.99 6.65
C VAL A 246 -16.24 5.00 7.18
N ILE A 247 -15.40 5.89 6.72
CA ILE A 247 -13.98 5.95 7.12
C ILE A 247 -13.84 6.61 8.50
N ALA A 248 -13.33 5.86 9.46
CA ALA A 248 -12.91 6.46 10.72
C ALA A 248 -11.60 7.26 10.52
N PRO A 249 -11.48 8.47 11.07
CA PRO A 249 -10.24 9.24 11.03
C PRO A 249 -9.12 8.49 11.75
N ALA A 250 -7.87 8.83 11.43
CA ALA A 250 -6.77 8.42 12.28
C ALA A 250 -6.96 8.97 13.68
N PRO A 251 -6.54 8.25 14.72
CA PRO A 251 -6.47 8.83 16.05
C PRO A 251 -5.71 10.15 16.01
N ALA A 252 -6.25 11.17 16.64
CA ALA A 252 -5.58 12.45 16.73
C ALA A 252 -4.25 12.27 17.44
N ALA A 253 -3.17 12.58 16.75
CA ALA A 253 -1.83 12.52 17.30
C ALA A 253 -0.95 13.56 16.59
N PRO A 254 -0.07 14.25 17.32
CA PRO A 254 0.76 15.28 16.72
C PRO A 254 1.71 14.70 15.67
N PRO A 255 2.16 15.52 14.71
CA PRO A 255 3.28 15.17 13.85
C PRO A 255 4.50 14.75 14.66
N ASN A 256 5.27 13.80 14.16
CA ASN A 256 6.42 13.24 14.90
C ASN A 256 7.67 13.02 14.03
N ALA A 257 7.75 13.63 12.86
CA ALA A 257 8.99 13.58 12.09
C ALA A 257 10.10 14.33 12.83
N LEU A 258 11.28 13.74 12.85
CA LEU A 258 12.46 14.45 13.36
C LEU A 258 12.80 15.61 12.42
N ALA A 259 13.15 16.76 13.02
CA ALA A 259 13.62 17.89 12.24
C ALA A 259 14.80 17.46 11.38
N ALA A 260 14.76 17.82 10.10
CA ALA A 260 15.92 17.63 9.23
C ALA A 260 17.05 18.47 9.83
N GLY A 261 18.08 17.81 10.35
CA GLY A 261 19.30 18.51 10.78
C GLY A 261 19.88 19.36 9.62
N PRO A 262 20.77 20.30 9.92
CA PRO A 262 21.37 21.13 8.87
C PRO A 262 21.83 20.26 7.72
N ALA A 263 21.62 20.76 6.50
CA ALA A 263 22.05 20.06 5.29
C ALA A 263 23.54 19.70 5.44
N ALA A 264 23.87 18.42 5.28
CA ALA A 264 25.27 18.03 5.23
C ALA A 264 25.97 18.90 4.17
N PRO A 265 27.16 19.43 4.45
CA PRO A 265 27.92 20.18 3.45
C PRO A 265 28.02 19.33 2.18
N ALA A 266 27.86 19.99 1.03
CA ALA A 266 28.06 19.33 -0.24
C ALA A 266 29.45 18.65 -0.22
N PRO A 267 29.59 17.41 -0.74
CA PRO A 267 30.90 16.80 -0.84
C PRO A 267 31.80 17.77 -1.61
N ALA A 268 32.94 18.10 -1.01
CA ALA A 268 33.95 18.90 -1.67
C ALA A 268 34.20 18.26 -3.04
N ALA A 269 34.10 19.05 -4.10
CA ALA A 269 34.47 18.59 -5.43
C ALA A 269 35.88 17.98 -5.30
N ALA A 270 36.00 16.69 -5.60
CA ALA A 270 37.30 16.04 -5.67
C ALA A 270 38.06 16.80 -6.76
N GLY A 271 39.00 17.60 -6.33
CA GLY A 271 39.88 18.30 -7.26
C GLY A 271 40.58 17.29 -8.15
N GLU A 272 40.40 17.48 -9.43
CA GLU A 272 41.22 16.83 -10.43
C GLU A 272 42.69 17.19 -10.14
N ALA A 273 43.49 16.19 -9.85
CA ALA A 273 44.96 16.25 -9.88
C ALA A 273 45.46 15.09 -10.73
#